data_2f4fada0043df2f5db67adbb88d7a0f7
#
_entry.id   2f4fada0043df2f5db67adbb88d7a0f7
#
_cell.length_a   1.000
_cell.length_b   1.000
_cell.length_c   1.000
_cell.angle_alpha   90.00
_cell.angle_beta   90.00
_cell.angle_gamma   90.00
#
_symmetry.space_group_name_H-M   'P 1'
#
loop_
_entity.id
_entity.type
_entity.pdbx_description
1 polymer ?
#
loop_
_entity_poly.entity_id
_entity_poly.type
_entity_poly.pdbx_seq_one_letter_code
_entity_poly.pdbx_strand_id
1 'polypeptide(L)'
;MNQNSNAILTLCSHISAGDGIFPLEPKEYSQLAADLYKMGKAPRDLFDFTADDFKTYLKSSPEEIERIQKLLDRNASLSFALSEYRNMGIEAVTRADSCYPQKLKKKLSNGCPPIFYCAGDLSLLQDAYIGYVGARTVSEEDSSFAKEAVDRTTSLGYGVVSGGAKGIDTISGTQALMNGANVIEYLSDSMLKKLRKSDIVRYIQDGKLLLMSVAKPDAAFHVGFAMMRNRYIYAQSEATVVVRTDLNKGGTWAGAVENLKKNWCPTLCWDHSYPGNQALIQKGAFPISTDWDGSIPELILSENKEGPDQYEQTSLFDL
;
A
#
# COMPACT_ATOMS: atom_id res chain seq x y z
N MET A 1 21.26 4.44 3.19
CA MET A 1 20.62 3.34 2.42
C MET A 1 21.49 2.11 2.55
N ASN A 2 20.94 0.95 2.91
CA ASN A 2 21.72 -0.29 2.97
C ASN A 2 21.94 -0.86 1.56
N GLN A 3 22.93 -1.75 1.40
CA GLN A 3 23.28 -2.30 0.07
C GLN A 3 22.17 -3.17 -0.53
N ASN A 4 21.39 -3.88 0.31
CA ASN A 4 20.24 -4.65 -0.17
C ASN A 4 19.13 -3.72 -0.69
N SER A 5 18.84 -2.62 0.01
CA SER A 5 17.88 -1.61 -0.45
C SER A 5 18.30 -1.03 -1.80
N ASN A 6 19.60 -0.77 -1.98
CA ASN A 6 20.12 -0.30 -3.26
C ASN A 6 19.86 -1.30 -4.40
N ALA A 7 20.14 -2.57 -4.19
CA ALA A 7 19.87 -3.61 -5.18
C ALA A 7 18.37 -3.72 -5.51
N ILE A 8 17.50 -3.68 -4.49
CA ILE A 8 16.04 -3.72 -4.69
C ILE A 8 15.56 -2.52 -5.51
N LEU A 9 16.04 -1.32 -5.19
CA LEU A 9 15.71 -0.11 -5.93
C LEU A 9 16.16 -0.21 -7.38
N THR A 10 17.37 -0.70 -7.62
CA THR A 10 17.93 -0.85 -8.95
C THR A 10 17.14 -1.85 -9.79
N LEU A 11 16.68 -2.95 -9.19
CA LEU A 11 15.92 -3.99 -9.89
C LEU A 11 14.45 -3.63 -10.12
N CYS A 12 13.81 -2.93 -9.17
CA CYS A 12 12.35 -2.81 -9.12
C CYS A 12 11.81 -1.39 -9.35
N SER A 13 12.66 -0.34 -9.29
CA SER A 13 12.20 1.04 -9.49
C SER A 13 11.93 1.36 -10.96
N HIS A 14 10.81 2.05 -11.23
CA HIS A 14 10.51 2.62 -12.55
C HIS A 14 11.20 3.99 -12.79
N ILE A 15 11.88 4.54 -11.78
CA ILE A 15 12.70 5.75 -11.94
C ILE A 15 13.95 5.39 -12.74
N SER A 16 14.30 6.23 -13.72
CA SER A 16 15.47 6.02 -14.60
C SER A 16 15.50 4.67 -15.32
N ALA A 17 14.35 4.02 -15.48
CA ALA A 17 14.23 2.90 -16.40
C ALA A 17 14.22 3.47 -17.83
N GLY A 18 15.26 3.17 -18.61
CA GLY A 18 15.33 3.56 -20.02
C GLY A 18 14.26 2.85 -20.86
N ASP A 19 14.04 3.33 -22.08
CA ASP A 19 13.10 2.71 -23.00
C ASP A 19 13.46 1.22 -23.24
N GLY A 20 12.47 0.36 -23.06
CA GLY A 20 12.60 -1.09 -23.27
C GLY A 20 13.18 -1.88 -22.12
N ILE A 21 13.54 -1.26 -20.98
CA ILE A 21 13.98 -1.98 -19.77
C ILE A 21 12.84 -1.98 -18.74
N PHE A 22 12.24 -3.13 -18.50
CA PHE A 22 11.15 -3.29 -17.54
C PHE A 22 11.68 -3.72 -16.18
N PRO A 23 11.47 -2.92 -15.10
CA PRO A 23 11.78 -3.33 -13.73
C PRO A 23 11.06 -4.62 -13.33
N LEU A 24 11.61 -5.31 -12.32
CA LEU A 24 10.99 -6.53 -11.81
C LEU A 24 9.67 -6.22 -11.11
N GLU A 25 8.64 -6.96 -11.46
CA GLU A 25 7.35 -6.95 -10.78
C GLU A 25 7.46 -7.60 -9.37
N PRO A 26 6.52 -7.32 -8.44
CA PRO A 26 6.60 -7.83 -7.07
C PRO A 26 6.78 -9.35 -6.95
N LYS A 27 6.13 -10.13 -7.83
CA LYS A 27 6.26 -11.59 -7.84
C LYS A 27 7.60 -12.04 -8.40
N GLU A 28 8.08 -11.41 -9.46
CA GLU A 28 9.40 -11.70 -10.05
C GLU A 28 10.51 -11.44 -9.02
N TYR A 29 10.46 -10.27 -8.36
CA TYR A 29 11.39 -9.95 -7.29
C TYR A 29 11.30 -10.94 -6.11
N SER A 30 10.10 -11.34 -5.69
CA SER A 30 9.93 -12.29 -4.60
C SER A 30 10.54 -13.66 -4.96
N GLN A 31 10.39 -14.11 -6.21
CA GLN A 31 11.01 -15.34 -6.68
C GLN A 31 12.55 -15.23 -6.69
N LEU A 32 13.08 -14.15 -7.25
CA LEU A 32 14.52 -13.87 -7.26
C LEU A 32 15.11 -13.85 -5.84
N ALA A 33 14.45 -13.15 -4.92
CA ALA A 33 14.89 -13.06 -3.53
C ALA A 33 14.87 -14.45 -2.83
N ALA A 34 13.85 -15.26 -3.09
CA ALA A 34 13.75 -16.61 -2.56
C ALA A 34 14.86 -17.54 -3.11
N ASP A 35 15.21 -17.40 -4.39
CA ASP A 35 16.27 -18.20 -4.99
C ASP A 35 17.67 -17.78 -4.49
N LEU A 36 17.91 -16.49 -4.33
CA LEU A 36 19.12 -15.97 -3.67
C LEU A 36 19.24 -16.51 -2.24
N TYR A 37 18.17 -16.46 -1.46
CA TYR A 37 18.17 -16.96 -0.09
C TYR A 37 18.55 -18.44 0.02
N LYS A 38 17.99 -19.31 -0.84
CA LYS A 38 18.34 -20.75 -0.89
C LYS A 38 19.83 -21.00 -1.10
N MET A 39 20.52 -20.04 -1.70
CA MET A 39 21.96 -20.09 -1.98
C MET A 39 22.81 -19.39 -0.91
N GLY A 40 22.19 -18.91 0.17
CA GLY A 40 22.88 -18.10 1.18
C GLY A 40 23.33 -16.73 0.68
N LYS A 41 22.66 -16.20 -0.36
CA LYS A 41 22.94 -14.92 -1.00
C LYS A 41 21.87 -13.90 -0.66
N ALA A 42 22.22 -12.62 -0.77
CA ALA A 42 21.34 -11.47 -0.57
C ALA A 42 21.23 -10.64 -1.87
N PRO A 43 20.22 -9.78 -2.03
CA PRO A 43 20.07 -8.94 -3.22
C PRO A 43 21.32 -8.12 -3.59
N ARG A 44 22.08 -7.64 -2.61
CA ARG A 44 23.33 -6.90 -2.83
C ARG A 44 24.40 -7.70 -3.58
N ASP A 45 24.42 -9.03 -3.41
CA ASP A 45 25.45 -9.89 -4.01
C ASP A 45 25.33 -9.95 -5.54
N LEU A 46 24.14 -9.57 -6.09
CA LEU A 46 23.92 -9.51 -7.53
C LEU A 46 24.82 -8.50 -8.26
N PHE A 47 25.33 -7.47 -7.56
CA PHE A 47 26.27 -6.53 -8.15
C PHE A 47 27.64 -7.14 -8.49
N ASP A 48 27.99 -8.23 -7.80
CA ASP A 48 29.25 -8.93 -7.97
C ASP A 48 29.10 -10.22 -8.83
N PHE A 49 27.88 -10.56 -9.28
CA PHE A 49 27.61 -11.75 -10.09
C PHE A 49 28.18 -11.59 -11.50
N THR A 50 28.93 -12.59 -11.91
CA THR A 50 29.33 -12.79 -13.31
C THR A 50 28.18 -13.37 -14.14
N ALA A 51 28.30 -13.35 -15.46
CA ALA A 51 27.30 -13.99 -16.35
C ALA A 51 27.14 -15.50 -16.08
N ASP A 52 28.23 -16.17 -15.65
CA ASP A 52 28.20 -17.59 -15.30
C ASP A 52 27.53 -17.83 -13.94
N ASP A 53 27.67 -16.91 -12.99
CA ASP A 53 26.97 -16.98 -11.71
C ASP A 53 25.45 -16.91 -11.92
N PHE A 54 24.97 -15.99 -12.76
CA PHE A 54 23.54 -15.91 -13.11
C PHE A 54 23.01 -17.23 -13.70
N LYS A 55 23.73 -17.83 -14.65
CA LYS A 55 23.33 -19.10 -15.27
C LYS A 55 23.34 -20.27 -14.28
N THR A 56 24.37 -20.32 -13.43
CA THR A 56 24.57 -21.41 -12.48
C THR A 56 23.58 -21.35 -11.33
N TYR A 57 23.38 -20.18 -10.77
CA TYR A 57 22.65 -20.01 -9.53
C TYR A 57 21.16 -19.72 -9.74
N LEU A 58 20.79 -18.88 -10.70
CA LEU A 58 19.40 -18.47 -10.87
C LEU A 58 18.63 -19.28 -11.91
N LYS A 59 19.31 -20.11 -12.71
CA LYS A 59 18.71 -20.89 -13.81
C LYS A 59 17.83 -20.04 -14.72
N SER A 60 18.16 -18.76 -14.86
CA SER A 60 17.44 -17.77 -15.65
C SER A 60 17.75 -17.91 -17.14
N SER A 61 16.82 -17.51 -18.00
CA SER A 61 17.09 -17.45 -19.44
C SER A 61 18.13 -16.37 -19.77
N PRO A 62 18.82 -16.45 -20.92
CA PRO A 62 19.76 -15.41 -21.35
C PRO A 62 19.14 -14.04 -21.38
N GLU A 63 17.86 -13.92 -21.78
CA GLU A 63 17.12 -12.66 -21.85
C GLU A 63 16.85 -12.08 -20.45
N GLU A 64 16.51 -12.94 -19.48
CA GLU A 64 16.34 -12.53 -18.08
C GLU A 64 17.65 -12.07 -17.45
N ILE A 65 18.75 -12.77 -17.73
CA ILE A 65 20.08 -12.38 -17.27
C ILE A 65 20.45 -11.00 -17.82
N GLU A 66 20.29 -10.80 -19.13
CA GLU A 66 20.55 -9.51 -19.77
C GLU A 66 19.68 -8.39 -19.19
N ARG A 67 18.38 -8.67 -18.93
CA ARG A 67 17.46 -7.73 -18.29
C ARG A 67 17.94 -7.32 -16.89
N ILE A 68 18.31 -8.30 -16.05
CA ILE A 68 18.80 -8.06 -14.69
C ILE A 68 20.10 -7.24 -14.73
N GLN A 69 21.06 -7.59 -15.59
CA GLN A 69 22.31 -6.84 -15.73
C GLN A 69 22.07 -5.39 -16.14
N LYS A 70 21.23 -5.14 -17.16
CA LYS A 70 20.84 -3.78 -17.56
C LYS A 70 20.15 -3.01 -16.45
N LEU A 71 19.37 -3.69 -15.61
CA LEU A 71 18.77 -3.06 -14.43
C LEU A 71 19.82 -2.69 -13.38
N LEU A 72 20.83 -3.54 -13.15
CA LEU A 72 21.91 -3.25 -12.19
C LEU A 72 22.83 -2.12 -12.68
N ASP A 73 23.10 -2.02 -13.97
CA ASP A 73 23.96 -0.99 -14.58
C ASP A 73 23.45 0.44 -14.39
N ARG A 74 22.13 0.62 -14.15
CA ARG A 74 21.55 1.96 -13.95
C ARG A 74 21.71 2.54 -12.53
N ASN A 75 22.44 1.86 -11.65
CA ASN A 75 22.58 2.23 -10.23
C ASN A 75 22.96 3.69 -10.02
N ALA A 76 23.92 4.23 -10.78
CA ALA A 76 24.37 5.60 -10.63
C ALA A 76 23.28 6.63 -11.01
N SER A 77 22.61 6.46 -12.16
CA SER A 77 21.55 7.36 -12.63
C SER A 77 20.32 7.31 -11.71
N LEU A 78 19.98 6.13 -11.20
CA LEU A 78 18.90 5.95 -10.24
C LEU A 78 19.22 6.65 -8.91
N SER A 79 20.45 6.50 -8.40
CA SER A 79 20.88 7.14 -7.15
C SER A 79 20.81 8.66 -7.23
N PHE A 80 21.16 9.25 -8.38
CA PHE A 80 21.03 10.67 -8.62
C PHE A 80 19.56 11.12 -8.58
N ALA A 81 18.69 10.45 -9.33
CA ALA A 81 17.26 10.77 -9.36
C ALA A 81 16.58 10.60 -7.99
N LEU A 82 16.95 9.58 -7.23
CA LEU A 82 16.45 9.40 -5.86
C LEU A 82 16.92 10.50 -4.91
N SER A 83 18.14 11.04 -5.11
CA SER A 83 18.62 12.17 -4.34
C SER A 83 17.80 13.44 -4.60
N GLU A 84 17.41 13.69 -5.84
CA GLU A 84 16.51 14.80 -6.18
C GLU A 84 15.15 14.67 -5.49
N TYR A 85 14.53 13.48 -5.50
CA TYR A 85 13.27 13.24 -4.78
C TYR A 85 13.43 13.39 -3.26
N ARG A 86 14.56 12.98 -2.70
CA ARG A 86 14.84 13.17 -1.27
C ARG A 86 14.92 14.65 -0.90
N ASN A 87 15.50 15.49 -1.74
CA ASN A 87 15.52 16.94 -1.56
C ASN A 87 14.10 17.57 -1.60
N MET A 88 13.14 16.87 -2.20
CA MET A 88 11.72 17.24 -2.21
C MET A 88 10.92 16.61 -1.05
N GLY A 89 11.59 15.94 -0.11
CA GLY A 89 10.94 15.27 1.04
C GLY A 89 10.33 13.91 0.71
N ILE A 90 10.76 13.26 -0.38
CA ILE A 90 10.27 11.93 -0.78
C ILE A 90 11.39 10.91 -0.59
N GLU A 91 11.13 9.90 0.22
CA GLU A 91 12.05 8.77 0.45
C GLU A 91 11.55 7.50 -0.25
N ALA A 92 12.49 6.68 -0.70
CA ALA A 92 12.19 5.34 -1.19
C ALA A 92 12.50 4.32 -0.09
N VAL A 93 11.49 3.54 0.28
CA VAL A 93 11.56 2.50 1.32
C VAL A 93 11.39 1.14 0.66
N THR A 94 12.29 0.21 0.94
CA THR A 94 12.32 -1.12 0.34
C THR A 94 12.02 -2.21 1.35
N ARG A 95 11.74 -3.43 0.89
CA ARG A 95 11.54 -4.60 1.76
C ARG A 95 12.73 -4.91 2.68
N ALA A 96 13.93 -4.40 2.37
CA ALA A 96 15.14 -4.59 3.18
C ALA A 96 15.32 -3.52 4.26
N ASP A 97 14.44 -2.53 4.34
CA ASP A 97 14.50 -1.48 5.34
C ASP A 97 13.64 -1.82 6.56
N SER A 98 14.13 -1.56 7.76
CA SER A 98 13.43 -1.83 9.03
C SER A 98 12.11 -1.06 9.18
N CYS A 99 12.00 0.11 8.53
CA CYS A 99 10.78 0.92 8.49
C CYS A 99 9.76 0.47 7.43
N TYR A 100 10.04 -0.61 6.68
CA TYR A 100 9.09 -1.12 5.69
C TYR A 100 7.80 -1.62 6.37
N PRO A 101 6.58 -1.36 5.78
CA PRO A 101 5.31 -1.68 6.42
C PRO A 101 5.11 -3.20 6.62
N GLN A 102 5.36 -3.68 7.84
CA GLN A 102 5.32 -5.10 8.17
C GLN A 102 3.90 -5.70 8.08
N LYS A 103 2.85 -4.91 8.40
CA LYS A 103 1.45 -5.35 8.23
C LYS A 103 1.16 -5.70 6.76
N LEU A 104 1.62 -4.87 5.82
CA LEU A 104 1.46 -5.15 4.39
C LEU A 104 2.26 -6.38 3.95
N LYS A 105 3.51 -6.49 4.41
CA LYS A 105 4.39 -7.63 4.09
C LYS A 105 3.73 -8.94 4.52
N LYS A 106 3.20 -9.02 5.74
CA LYS A 106 2.52 -10.20 6.28
C LYS A 106 1.24 -10.53 5.49
N LYS A 107 0.35 -9.55 5.26
CA LYS A 107 -0.97 -9.78 4.65
C LYS A 107 -0.92 -9.99 3.14
N LEU A 108 0.01 -9.35 2.42
CA LEU A 108 0.11 -9.42 0.96
C LEU A 108 1.15 -10.44 0.46
N SER A 109 2.02 -10.93 1.34
CA SER A 109 3.05 -11.95 1.03
C SER A 109 3.84 -11.61 -0.25
N ASN A 110 3.92 -12.53 -1.22
CA ASN A 110 4.64 -12.33 -2.49
C ASN A 110 4.07 -11.20 -3.36
N GLY A 111 2.83 -10.78 -3.12
CA GLY A 111 2.20 -9.64 -3.82
C GLY A 111 2.53 -8.28 -3.18
N CYS A 112 3.27 -8.26 -2.07
CA CYS A 112 3.66 -7.01 -1.45
C CYS A 112 4.68 -6.26 -2.33
N PRO A 113 4.57 -4.93 -2.53
CA PRO A 113 5.52 -4.19 -3.35
C PRO A 113 6.94 -4.27 -2.82
N PRO A 114 7.97 -4.38 -3.67
CA PRO A 114 9.36 -4.32 -3.21
C PRO A 114 9.78 -2.91 -2.74
N ILE A 115 9.08 -1.87 -3.20
CA ILE A 115 9.40 -0.45 -2.96
C ILE A 115 8.13 0.34 -2.69
N PHE A 116 8.21 1.29 -1.75
CA PHE A 116 7.29 2.41 -1.60
C PHE A 116 8.06 3.73 -1.68
N TYR A 117 7.48 4.72 -2.35
CA TYR A 117 7.88 6.12 -2.25
C TYR A 117 7.00 6.77 -1.20
N CYS A 118 7.62 7.45 -0.23
CA CYS A 118 6.98 7.94 0.99
C CYS A 118 7.30 9.41 1.21
N ALA A 119 6.33 10.19 1.67
CA ALA A 119 6.55 11.54 2.16
C ALA A 119 5.80 11.72 3.49
N GLY A 120 6.52 11.99 4.56
CA GLY A 120 6.03 12.09 5.93
C GLY A 120 6.72 11.13 6.89
N ASP A 121 6.24 11.07 8.13
CA ASP A 121 6.84 10.25 9.18
C ASP A 121 6.42 8.77 9.05
N LEU A 122 7.40 7.92 8.81
CA LEU A 122 7.20 6.47 8.68
C LEU A 122 6.82 5.79 10.01
N SER A 123 7.02 6.44 11.15
CA SER A 123 6.59 5.91 12.45
C SER A 123 5.08 5.74 12.52
N LEU A 124 4.31 6.53 11.75
CA LEU A 124 2.86 6.41 11.62
C LEU A 124 2.41 5.01 11.16
N LEU A 125 3.26 4.24 10.48
CA LEU A 125 2.94 2.87 10.06
C LEU A 125 2.71 1.89 11.23
N GLN A 126 3.10 2.24 12.45
CA GLN A 126 2.94 1.41 13.65
C GLN A 126 1.58 1.56 14.32
N ASP A 127 0.85 2.64 14.03
CA ASP A 127 -0.43 2.93 14.66
C ASP A 127 -1.57 2.03 14.14
N ALA A 128 -2.71 2.10 14.83
CA ALA A 128 -3.94 1.41 14.42
C ALA A 128 -4.79 2.32 13.52
N TYR A 129 -5.27 1.79 12.40
CA TYR A 129 -6.01 2.54 11.39
C TYR A 129 -7.32 1.88 11.01
N ILE A 130 -8.34 2.70 10.77
CA ILE A 130 -9.55 2.29 10.05
C ILE A 130 -9.45 2.77 8.60
N GLY A 131 -9.68 1.84 7.67
CA GLY A 131 -9.76 2.15 6.25
C GLY A 131 -11.11 2.78 5.91
N TYR A 132 -11.10 3.80 5.06
CA TYR A 132 -12.33 4.39 4.52
C TYR A 132 -12.26 4.37 3.00
N VAL A 133 -13.25 3.76 2.38
CA VAL A 133 -13.37 3.64 0.92
C VAL A 133 -14.80 3.94 0.47
N GLY A 134 -14.94 4.50 -0.72
CA GLY A 134 -16.27 4.79 -1.24
C GLY A 134 -16.27 5.47 -2.60
N ALA A 135 -17.45 5.94 -2.99
CA ALA A 135 -17.69 6.61 -4.25
C ALA A 135 -16.90 7.92 -4.37
N ARG A 136 -16.53 8.29 -5.60
CA ARG A 136 -15.89 9.58 -5.92
C ARG A 136 -16.91 10.74 -6.00
N THR A 137 -18.15 10.43 -6.36
CA THR A 137 -19.29 11.34 -6.34
C THR A 137 -20.17 10.97 -5.16
N VAL A 138 -20.36 11.88 -4.25
CA VAL A 138 -21.01 11.67 -2.95
C VAL A 138 -22.20 12.59 -2.79
N SER A 139 -23.24 12.11 -2.11
CA SER A 139 -24.35 12.92 -1.62
C SER A 139 -23.99 13.62 -0.30
N GLU A 140 -24.85 14.52 0.18
CA GLU A 140 -24.70 15.10 1.53
C GLU A 140 -24.81 14.03 2.61
N GLU A 141 -25.69 13.05 2.42
CA GLU A 141 -25.88 11.91 3.34
C GLU A 141 -24.63 11.04 3.41
N ASP A 142 -24.01 10.67 2.26
CA ASP A 142 -22.72 9.96 2.21
C ASP A 142 -21.63 10.70 2.99
N SER A 143 -21.58 12.04 2.79
CA SER A 143 -20.58 12.90 3.44
C SER A 143 -20.80 13.00 4.95
N SER A 144 -22.06 13.13 5.40
CA SER A 144 -22.40 13.18 6.82
C SER A 144 -22.03 11.87 7.51
N PHE A 145 -22.50 10.74 6.96
CA PHE A 145 -22.16 9.42 7.49
C PHE A 145 -20.64 9.21 7.58
N ALA A 146 -19.90 9.53 6.51
CA ALA A 146 -18.44 9.35 6.51
C ALA A 146 -17.75 10.17 7.60
N LYS A 147 -18.15 11.45 7.79
CA LYS A 147 -17.57 12.31 8.83
C LYS A 147 -17.91 11.80 10.23
N GLU A 148 -19.16 11.47 10.49
CA GLU A 148 -19.59 10.94 11.78
C GLU A 148 -18.90 9.63 12.13
N ALA A 149 -18.76 8.72 11.15
CA ALA A 149 -18.02 7.46 11.32
C ALA A 149 -16.54 7.71 11.65
N VAL A 150 -15.90 8.70 10.98
CA VAL A 150 -14.53 9.11 11.29
C VAL A 150 -14.43 9.72 12.68
N ASP A 151 -15.37 10.60 13.08
CA ASP A 151 -15.36 11.21 14.42
C ASP A 151 -15.39 10.14 15.51
N ARG A 152 -16.23 9.11 15.34
CA ARG A 152 -16.34 7.99 16.28
C ARG A 152 -15.07 7.16 16.32
N THR A 153 -14.51 6.75 15.18
CA THR A 153 -13.29 5.93 15.16
C THR A 153 -12.06 6.70 15.65
N THR A 154 -11.95 8.00 15.34
CA THR A 154 -10.84 8.82 15.84
C THR A 154 -10.95 9.09 17.35
N SER A 155 -12.16 9.18 17.90
CA SER A 155 -12.36 9.28 19.37
C SER A 155 -11.93 8.02 20.12
N LEU A 156 -11.90 6.86 19.43
CA LEU A 156 -11.38 5.59 19.96
C LEU A 156 -9.86 5.44 19.75
N GLY A 157 -9.19 6.47 19.21
CA GLY A 157 -7.75 6.49 19.01
C GLY A 157 -7.26 5.91 17.67
N TYR A 158 -8.17 5.56 16.75
CA TYR A 158 -7.76 5.11 15.41
C TYR A 158 -7.35 6.27 14.50
N GLY A 159 -6.32 6.04 13.71
CA GLY A 159 -6.05 6.86 12.53
C GLY A 159 -6.93 6.45 11.33
N VAL A 160 -6.83 7.20 10.24
CA VAL A 160 -7.51 6.90 8.98
C VAL A 160 -6.52 6.50 7.90
N VAL A 161 -6.81 5.41 7.19
CA VAL A 161 -6.10 5.07 5.95
C VAL A 161 -7.05 5.11 4.77
N SER A 162 -6.64 5.79 3.69
CA SER A 162 -7.43 5.94 2.47
C SER A 162 -6.53 6.05 1.23
N GLY A 163 -7.13 6.32 0.08
CA GLY A 163 -6.39 6.46 -1.16
C GLY A 163 -6.19 7.91 -1.61
N GLY A 164 -6.61 8.89 -0.83
CA GLY A 164 -6.47 10.30 -1.17
C GLY A 164 -7.20 10.74 -2.44
N ALA A 165 -8.14 9.94 -2.96
CA ALA A 165 -8.94 10.26 -4.14
C ALA A 165 -10.09 11.22 -3.78
N LYS A 166 -10.77 11.75 -4.80
CA LYS A 166 -12.00 12.55 -4.59
C LYS A 166 -13.09 11.71 -3.91
N GLY A 167 -14.01 12.39 -3.23
CA GLY A 167 -15.16 11.78 -2.55
C GLY A 167 -14.81 11.25 -1.18
N ILE A 168 -15.22 10.04 -0.85
CA ILE A 168 -15.08 9.48 0.51
C ILE A 168 -13.65 9.49 1.01
N ASP A 169 -12.67 9.16 0.18
CA ASP A 169 -11.24 9.15 0.56
C ASP A 169 -10.80 10.54 1.09
N THR A 170 -11.13 11.63 0.36
CA THR A 170 -10.78 12.99 0.77
C THR A 170 -11.59 13.42 1.99
N ILE A 171 -12.89 13.10 2.06
CA ILE A 171 -13.74 13.47 3.19
C ILE A 171 -13.21 12.83 4.48
N SER A 172 -12.96 11.53 4.46
CA SER A 172 -12.50 10.79 5.65
C SER A 172 -11.11 11.24 6.10
N GLY A 173 -10.16 11.38 5.16
CA GLY A 173 -8.81 11.86 5.51
C GLY A 173 -8.82 13.28 6.07
N THR A 174 -9.58 14.21 5.46
CA THR A 174 -9.68 15.59 5.95
C THR A 174 -10.33 15.65 7.32
N GLN A 175 -11.42 14.91 7.55
CA GLN A 175 -12.09 14.87 8.85
C GLN A 175 -11.16 14.35 9.94
N ALA A 176 -10.40 13.28 9.67
CA ALA A 176 -9.43 12.72 10.61
C ALA A 176 -8.33 13.74 10.97
N LEU A 177 -7.76 14.43 9.96
CA LEU A 177 -6.77 15.48 10.20
C LEU A 177 -7.33 16.66 11.02
N MET A 178 -8.60 17.05 10.79
CA MET A 178 -9.28 18.06 11.59
C MET A 178 -9.46 17.63 13.05
N ASN A 179 -9.67 16.34 13.29
CA ASN A 179 -9.75 15.74 14.63
C ASN A 179 -8.36 15.56 15.29
N GLY A 180 -7.27 15.92 14.60
CA GLY A 180 -5.89 15.72 15.07
C GLY A 180 -5.40 14.27 14.99
N ALA A 181 -6.15 13.38 14.35
CA ALA A 181 -5.77 11.99 14.15
C ALA A 181 -4.73 11.82 13.03
N ASN A 182 -4.02 10.70 13.05
CA ASN A 182 -3.01 10.36 12.05
C ASN A 182 -3.67 9.81 10.77
N VAL A 183 -3.11 10.15 9.61
CA VAL A 183 -3.63 9.71 8.31
C VAL A 183 -2.53 9.11 7.44
N ILE A 184 -2.84 7.97 6.80
CA ILE A 184 -2.01 7.40 5.73
C ILE A 184 -2.81 7.47 4.44
N GLU A 185 -2.21 8.02 3.38
CA GLU A 185 -2.79 8.00 2.04
C GLU A 185 -1.93 7.20 1.06
N TYR A 186 -2.51 6.13 0.51
CA TYR A 186 -1.90 5.38 -0.59
C TYR A 186 -2.30 6.03 -1.92
N LEU A 187 -1.35 6.63 -2.63
CA LEU A 187 -1.61 7.39 -3.84
C LEU A 187 -1.56 6.51 -5.09
N SER A 188 -2.38 6.82 -6.09
CA SER A 188 -2.39 6.21 -7.41
C SER A 188 -2.01 7.17 -8.54
N ASP A 189 -1.62 8.40 -8.18
CA ASP A 189 -1.21 9.47 -9.08
C ASP A 189 -0.01 10.23 -8.50
N SER A 190 0.30 11.40 -9.06
CA SER A 190 1.51 12.13 -8.73
C SER A 190 1.56 12.62 -7.27
N MET A 191 2.48 12.06 -6.51
CA MET A 191 2.86 12.55 -5.18
C MET A 191 3.38 14.00 -5.25
N LEU A 192 4.17 14.34 -6.28
CA LEU A 192 4.67 15.70 -6.48
C LEU A 192 3.54 16.73 -6.64
N LYS A 193 2.43 16.38 -7.32
CA LYS A 193 1.26 17.28 -7.39
C LYS A 193 0.62 17.48 -6.03
N LYS A 194 0.56 16.43 -5.22
CA LYS A 194 -0.04 16.50 -3.89
C LYS A 194 0.82 17.35 -2.95
N LEU A 195 2.13 17.24 -3.01
CA LEU A 195 3.08 18.04 -2.23
C LEU A 195 3.15 19.54 -2.60
N ARG A 196 2.48 19.96 -3.68
CA ARG A 196 2.33 21.40 -4.00
C ARG A 196 1.24 22.10 -3.17
N LYS A 197 0.43 21.35 -2.44
CA LYS A 197 -0.65 21.89 -1.62
C LYS A 197 -0.10 22.22 -0.23
N SER A 198 -0.24 23.47 0.20
CA SER A 198 0.32 23.97 1.46
C SER A 198 -0.27 23.29 2.70
N ASP A 199 -1.56 22.95 2.65
CA ASP A 199 -2.24 22.20 3.70
C ASP A 199 -1.67 20.79 3.87
N ILE A 200 -1.40 20.09 2.79
CA ILE A 200 -0.76 18.76 2.79
C ILE A 200 0.64 18.83 3.38
N VAL A 201 1.45 19.79 2.92
CA VAL A 201 2.82 19.98 3.44
C VAL A 201 2.80 20.25 4.94
N ARG A 202 1.88 21.09 5.41
CA ARG A 202 1.71 21.39 6.84
C ARG A 202 1.39 20.11 7.64
N TYR A 203 0.42 19.31 7.22
CA TYR A 203 0.07 18.06 7.94
C TYR A 203 1.21 17.04 7.94
N ILE A 204 2.04 17.00 6.88
CA ILE A 204 3.25 16.19 6.85
C ILE A 204 4.28 16.72 7.88
N GLN A 205 4.51 18.03 7.92
CA GLN A 205 5.43 18.67 8.88
C GLN A 205 4.96 18.52 10.33
N ASP A 206 3.64 18.53 10.55
CA ASP A 206 3.03 18.29 11.87
C ASP A 206 3.08 16.80 12.29
N GLY A 207 3.64 15.92 11.43
CA GLY A 207 3.71 14.47 11.70
C GLY A 207 2.35 13.78 11.72
N LYS A 208 1.34 14.33 11.01
CA LYS A 208 -0.03 13.82 10.99
C LYS A 208 -0.42 13.11 9.69
N LEU A 209 0.35 13.30 8.63
CA LEU A 209 0.06 12.72 7.32
C LEU A 209 1.28 12.01 6.74
N LEU A 210 1.08 10.76 6.34
CA LEU A 210 2.03 9.98 5.56
C LEU A 210 1.44 9.68 4.18
N LEU A 211 2.13 10.15 3.13
CA LEU A 211 1.81 9.79 1.75
C LEU A 211 2.66 8.61 1.31
N MET A 212 2.05 7.61 0.68
CA MET A 212 2.74 6.43 0.15
C MET A 212 2.30 6.10 -1.27
N SER A 213 3.22 5.68 -2.12
CA SER A 213 2.93 5.23 -3.48
C SER A 213 3.91 4.18 -3.96
N VAL A 214 3.45 3.25 -4.79
CA VAL A 214 4.31 2.32 -5.56
C VAL A 214 4.67 2.89 -6.93
N ALA A 215 3.89 3.84 -7.41
CA ALA A 215 4.20 4.56 -8.64
C ALA A 215 5.32 5.58 -8.41
N LYS A 216 6.11 5.88 -9.44
CA LYS A 216 7.12 6.94 -9.36
C LYS A 216 6.46 8.27 -8.95
N PRO A 217 7.17 9.16 -8.20
CA PRO A 217 6.56 10.34 -7.58
C PRO A 217 5.88 11.32 -8.53
N ASP A 218 6.28 11.37 -9.80
CA ASP A 218 5.71 12.21 -10.86
C ASP A 218 4.68 11.48 -11.75
N ALA A 219 4.35 10.21 -11.46
CA ALA A 219 3.48 9.39 -12.29
C ALA A 219 2.11 10.03 -12.52
N ALA A 220 1.62 9.97 -13.75
CA ALA A 220 0.22 10.27 -14.04
C ALA A 220 -0.70 9.18 -13.45
N PHE A 221 -1.97 9.53 -13.23
CA PHE A 221 -2.97 8.57 -12.80
C PHE A 221 -3.07 7.39 -13.79
N HIS A 222 -3.04 6.18 -13.24
CA HIS A 222 -3.27 4.96 -13.99
C HIS A 222 -4.20 4.03 -13.20
N VAL A 223 -5.20 3.46 -13.91
CA VAL A 223 -6.23 2.60 -13.30
C VAL A 223 -5.61 1.39 -12.59
N GLY A 224 -4.55 0.80 -13.16
CA GLY A 224 -3.83 -0.31 -12.55
C GLY A 224 -3.25 0.03 -11.18
N PHE A 225 -2.64 1.21 -11.04
CA PHE A 225 -2.14 1.67 -9.74
C PHE A 225 -3.29 1.93 -8.75
N ALA A 226 -4.43 2.46 -9.22
CA ALA A 226 -5.59 2.68 -8.36
C ALA A 226 -6.19 1.37 -7.83
N MET A 227 -6.25 0.33 -8.66
CA MET A 227 -6.70 -1.00 -8.23
C MET A 227 -5.70 -1.66 -7.26
N MET A 228 -4.41 -1.54 -7.57
CA MET A 228 -3.35 -2.11 -6.75
C MET A 228 -3.29 -1.47 -5.36
N ARG A 229 -3.42 -0.13 -5.28
CA ARG A 229 -3.33 0.62 -4.02
C ARG A 229 -4.49 0.30 -3.06
N ASN A 230 -5.66 -0.10 -3.57
CA ASN A 230 -6.77 -0.50 -2.70
C ASN A 230 -6.37 -1.64 -1.76
N ARG A 231 -5.56 -2.59 -2.24
CA ARG A 231 -5.04 -3.69 -1.41
C ARG A 231 -4.25 -3.18 -0.21
N TYR A 232 -3.50 -2.08 -0.39
CA TYR A 232 -2.70 -1.50 0.70
C TYR A 232 -3.56 -0.84 1.77
N ILE A 233 -4.68 -0.22 1.38
CA ILE A 233 -5.67 0.32 2.33
C ILE A 233 -6.18 -0.81 3.22
N TYR A 234 -6.72 -1.89 2.64
CA TYR A 234 -7.23 -3.03 3.40
C TYR A 234 -6.13 -3.71 4.24
N ALA A 235 -4.95 -3.91 3.66
CA ALA A 235 -3.86 -4.57 4.37
C ALA A 235 -3.30 -3.75 5.56
N GLN A 236 -3.35 -2.41 5.49
CA GLN A 236 -2.92 -1.53 6.57
C GLN A 236 -3.96 -1.43 7.69
N SER A 237 -5.25 -1.62 7.37
CA SER A 237 -6.36 -1.40 8.27
C SER A 237 -6.57 -2.52 9.29
N GLU A 238 -7.09 -2.16 10.48
CA GLU A 238 -7.69 -3.09 11.43
C GLU A 238 -9.09 -3.52 10.96
N ALA A 239 -9.85 -2.59 10.38
CA ALA A 239 -11.09 -2.82 9.64
C ALA A 239 -11.24 -1.75 8.56
N THR A 240 -12.05 -2.00 7.54
CA THR A 240 -12.33 -1.02 6.47
C THR A 240 -13.82 -0.75 6.35
N VAL A 241 -14.19 0.53 6.42
CA VAL A 241 -15.57 1.02 6.24
C VAL A 241 -15.81 1.32 4.75
N VAL A 242 -16.80 0.67 4.17
CA VAL A 242 -17.34 0.97 2.85
C VAL A 242 -18.57 1.87 3.03
N VAL A 243 -18.44 3.15 2.65
CA VAL A 243 -19.53 4.12 2.78
C VAL A 243 -20.54 3.93 1.65
N ARG A 244 -20.07 3.92 0.40
CA ARG A 244 -20.92 3.72 -0.78
C ARG A 244 -20.16 3.05 -1.89
N THR A 245 -20.81 2.07 -2.53
CA THR A 245 -20.27 1.43 -3.74
C THR A 245 -21.38 1.12 -4.75
N ASP A 246 -21.03 1.17 -6.03
CA ASP A 246 -21.91 0.71 -7.10
C ASP A 246 -21.83 -0.81 -7.24
N LEU A 247 -22.96 -1.44 -7.54
CA LEU A 247 -23.04 -2.89 -7.73
C LEU A 247 -22.21 -3.34 -8.95
N ASN A 248 -21.31 -4.28 -8.74
CA ASN A 248 -20.44 -4.89 -9.77
C ASN A 248 -19.59 -3.89 -10.57
N LYS A 249 -19.37 -2.66 -10.04
CA LYS A 249 -18.68 -1.61 -10.78
C LYS A 249 -17.76 -0.78 -9.89
N GLY A 250 -16.62 -0.38 -10.49
CA GLY A 250 -15.68 0.56 -9.89
C GLY A 250 -14.68 -0.04 -8.91
N GLY A 251 -13.71 0.78 -8.50
CA GLY A 251 -12.60 0.35 -7.66
C GLY A 251 -13.01 -0.01 -6.23
N THR A 252 -14.00 0.68 -5.68
CA THR A 252 -14.51 0.40 -4.33
C THR A 252 -15.13 -1.00 -4.26
N TRP A 253 -16.01 -1.33 -5.22
CA TRP A 253 -16.60 -2.66 -5.32
C TRP A 253 -15.54 -3.76 -5.47
N ALA A 254 -14.67 -3.60 -6.46
CA ALA A 254 -13.63 -4.59 -6.75
C ALA A 254 -12.69 -4.82 -5.55
N GLY A 255 -12.28 -3.73 -4.88
CA GLY A 255 -11.42 -3.80 -3.69
C GLY A 255 -12.12 -4.48 -2.51
N ALA A 256 -13.40 -4.14 -2.23
CA ALA A 256 -14.16 -4.76 -1.15
C ALA A 256 -14.39 -6.27 -1.39
N VAL A 257 -14.77 -6.66 -2.61
CA VAL A 257 -14.93 -8.07 -2.97
C VAL A 257 -13.60 -8.84 -2.89
N GLU A 258 -12.50 -8.23 -3.33
CA GLU A 258 -11.17 -8.83 -3.17
C GLU A 258 -10.80 -9.00 -1.70
N ASN A 259 -11.07 -7.98 -0.85
CA ASN A 259 -10.81 -8.08 0.59
C ASN A 259 -11.64 -9.17 1.26
N LEU A 260 -12.93 -9.25 0.98
CA LEU A 260 -13.79 -10.33 1.50
C LEU A 260 -13.26 -11.73 1.12
N LYS A 261 -12.71 -11.87 -0.09
CA LYS A 261 -12.10 -13.14 -0.54
C LYS A 261 -10.75 -13.43 0.11
N LYS A 262 -9.93 -12.38 0.35
CA LYS A 262 -8.56 -12.50 0.85
C LYS A 262 -8.45 -12.38 2.35
N ASN A 263 -9.47 -11.84 2.99
CA ASN A 263 -9.55 -11.62 4.43
C ASN A 263 -8.36 -10.83 5.02
N TRP A 264 -7.96 -9.74 4.33
CA TRP A 264 -6.88 -8.89 4.84
C TRP A 264 -7.28 -8.13 6.11
N CYS A 265 -8.54 -7.69 6.18
CA CYS A 265 -9.17 -7.11 7.37
C CYS A 265 -10.69 -7.23 7.28
N PRO A 266 -11.43 -7.10 8.41
CA PRO A 266 -12.88 -7.00 8.40
C PRO A 266 -13.38 -5.90 7.47
N THR A 267 -14.43 -6.18 6.69
CA THR A 267 -15.13 -5.19 5.86
C THR A 267 -16.42 -4.80 6.57
N LEU A 268 -16.50 -3.56 7.05
CA LEU A 268 -17.70 -2.93 7.58
C LEU A 268 -18.38 -2.20 6.42
N CYS A 269 -19.68 -2.35 6.25
CA CYS A 269 -20.42 -1.72 5.16
C CYS A 269 -21.62 -0.95 5.71
N TRP A 270 -21.72 0.32 5.34
CA TRP A 270 -22.90 1.09 5.72
C TRP A 270 -24.17 0.43 5.21
N ASP A 271 -25.05 0.05 6.15
CA ASP A 271 -26.34 -0.57 5.86
C ASP A 271 -27.31 0.48 5.31
N HIS A 272 -27.14 0.76 4.04
CA HIS A 272 -27.92 1.71 3.28
C HIS A 272 -28.53 1.03 2.05
N SER A 273 -29.64 1.58 1.52
CA SER A 273 -30.38 1.02 0.38
C SER A 273 -29.61 0.98 -0.96
N TYR A 274 -28.33 1.40 -0.99
CA TYR A 274 -27.50 1.29 -2.19
C TYR A 274 -27.33 -0.17 -2.60
N PRO A 275 -27.66 -0.53 -3.87
CA PRO A 275 -27.57 -1.92 -4.33
C PRO A 275 -26.18 -2.56 -4.15
N GLY A 276 -25.11 -1.76 -4.30
CA GLY A 276 -23.75 -2.23 -4.08
C GLY A 276 -23.48 -2.56 -2.62
N ASN A 277 -23.90 -1.71 -1.67
CA ASN A 277 -23.72 -1.94 -0.25
C ASN A 277 -24.48 -3.21 0.19
N GLN A 278 -25.76 -3.34 -0.19
CA GLN A 278 -26.57 -4.50 0.13
C GLN A 278 -25.95 -5.80 -0.41
N ALA A 279 -25.41 -5.76 -1.62
CA ALA A 279 -24.74 -6.92 -2.20
C ALA A 279 -23.41 -7.26 -1.50
N LEU A 280 -22.67 -6.27 -0.96
CA LEU A 280 -21.49 -6.55 -0.14
C LEU A 280 -21.85 -7.18 1.20
N ILE A 281 -22.92 -6.70 1.85
CA ILE A 281 -23.44 -7.29 3.10
C ILE A 281 -23.85 -8.75 2.86
N GLN A 282 -24.56 -9.04 1.78
CA GLN A 282 -24.90 -10.42 1.39
C GLN A 282 -23.67 -11.29 1.10
N LYS A 283 -22.54 -10.70 0.72
CA LYS A 283 -21.25 -11.40 0.50
C LYS A 283 -20.40 -11.56 1.76
N GLY A 284 -20.89 -11.10 2.91
CA GLY A 284 -20.21 -11.24 4.20
C GLY A 284 -19.55 -9.96 4.74
N ALA A 285 -19.83 -8.80 4.15
CA ALA A 285 -19.46 -7.55 4.81
C ALA A 285 -20.37 -7.35 6.04
N PHE A 286 -19.80 -6.86 7.14
CA PHE A 286 -20.55 -6.61 8.36
C PHE A 286 -21.35 -5.30 8.22
N PRO A 287 -22.69 -5.33 8.40
CA PRO A 287 -23.52 -4.13 8.30
C PRO A 287 -23.27 -3.21 9.50
N ILE A 288 -23.09 -1.93 9.23
CA ILE A 288 -23.04 -0.87 10.26
C ILE A 288 -24.14 0.16 9.99
N SER A 289 -24.86 0.53 11.04
CA SER A 289 -25.92 1.53 10.96
C SER A 289 -25.38 2.97 11.06
N THR A 290 -26.24 3.97 10.87
CA THR A 290 -25.87 5.36 10.99
C THR A 290 -25.41 5.74 12.40
N ASP A 291 -25.89 5.04 13.42
CA ASP A 291 -25.55 5.23 14.84
C ASP A 291 -24.44 4.31 15.34
N TRP A 292 -23.74 3.59 14.43
CA TRP A 292 -22.58 2.75 14.77
C TRP A 292 -21.55 3.53 15.61
N ASP A 293 -21.15 2.97 16.75
CA ASP A 293 -20.31 3.61 17.75
C ASP A 293 -18.82 3.73 17.41
N GLY A 294 -18.39 3.20 16.26
CA GLY A 294 -16.99 3.20 15.83
C GLY A 294 -16.20 1.95 16.23
N SER A 295 -16.77 1.08 17.07
CA SER A 295 -16.10 -0.14 17.51
C SER A 295 -16.03 -1.22 16.42
N ILE A 296 -14.95 -2.01 16.42
CA ILE A 296 -14.88 -3.22 15.60
C ILE A 296 -15.52 -4.34 16.39
N PRO A 297 -16.61 -4.98 15.90
CA PRO A 297 -17.30 -6.03 16.62
C PRO A 297 -16.38 -7.18 17.04
N GLU A 298 -16.45 -7.63 18.29
CA GLU A 298 -15.59 -8.69 18.85
C GLU A 298 -15.72 -10.02 18.08
N LEU A 299 -16.92 -10.34 17.60
CA LEU A 299 -17.18 -11.53 16.77
C LEU A 299 -16.29 -11.58 15.53
N ILE A 300 -16.03 -10.42 14.91
CA ILE A 300 -15.17 -10.32 13.72
C ILE A 300 -13.69 -10.50 14.11
N LEU A 301 -13.29 -10.05 15.29
CA LEU A 301 -11.93 -10.19 15.78
C LEU A 301 -11.59 -11.64 16.17
N SER A 302 -12.59 -12.43 16.61
CA SER A 302 -12.41 -13.83 16.94
C SER A 302 -12.27 -14.74 15.69
N GLU A 303 -13.01 -14.49 14.63
CA GLU A 303 -12.90 -15.23 13.37
C GLU A 303 -11.56 -15.01 12.66
N ASN A 304 -10.93 -13.85 12.83
CA ASN A 304 -9.60 -13.57 12.29
C ASN A 304 -8.44 -14.24 13.06
N LYS A 305 -8.69 -14.79 14.25
CA LYS A 305 -7.68 -15.55 15.03
C LYS A 305 -7.58 -17.02 14.60
N GLU A 306 -8.58 -17.55 13.89
CA GLU A 306 -8.63 -18.92 13.39
C GLU A 306 -8.31 -19.06 11.89
N GLY A 307 -7.62 -18.09 11.29
CA GLY A 307 -7.01 -18.27 9.98
C GLY A 307 -5.94 -19.37 10.05
N PRO A 308 -5.78 -20.23 9.02
CA PRO A 308 -4.95 -21.42 9.11
C PRO A 308 -3.53 -21.06 9.51
N ASP A 309 -3.12 -21.50 10.71
CA ASP A 309 -1.73 -21.70 11.11
C ASP A 309 -1.12 -22.81 10.22
N GLN A 310 -0.90 -22.50 8.97
CA GLN A 310 -0.09 -23.30 8.05
C GLN A 310 0.69 -22.33 7.18
N TYR A 311 1.78 -21.91 7.75
CA TYR A 311 3.11 -21.74 7.18
C TYR A 311 3.92 -21.02 8.25
N GLU A 312 4.61 -21.81 9.08
CA GLU A 312 5.91 -21.40 9.61
C GLU A 312 6.82 -21.08 8.42
N GLN A 313 6.63 -19.94 7.82
CA GLN A 313 7.66 -19.27 7.06
C GLN A 313 8.43 -18.37 8.03
N THR A 314 9.20 -19.03 8.89
CA THR A 314 10.36 -18.44 9.53
C THR A 314 11.10 -17.59 8.50
N SER A 315 11.14 -16.28 8.78
CA SER A 315 12.19 -15.30 8.45
C SER A 315 12.87 -15.34 7.07
N LEU A 316 12.23 -15.81 5.99
CA LEU A 316 12.77 -15.73 4.63
C LEU A 316 12.97 -14.27 4.14
N PHE A 317 12.60 -13.28 4.96
CA PHE A 317 12.52 -11.87 4.58
C PHE A 317 13.22 -10.90 5.54
N ASP A 318 13.98 -11.43 6.50
CA ASP A 318 14.76 -10.60 7.45
C ASP A 318 16.20 -10.35 6.99
N LEU A 319 16.49 -10.57 5.71
CA LEU A 319 17.77 -10.27 5.08
C LEU A 319 17.62 -9.21 3.99
#